data_cfb0cb339e118c48cae9dd7492161cc1
#
_entry.id   cfb0cb339e118c48cae9dd7492161cc1
#
_cell.length_a   1.000
_cell.length_b   1.000
_cell.length_c   1.000
_cell.angle_alpha   90.00
_cell.angle_beta   90.00
_cell.angle_gamma   90.00
#
_symmetry.space_group_name_H-M   'P 1'
#
loop_
_entity.id
_entity.type
_entity.pdbx_description
1 polymer ?
#
loop_
_entity_poly.entity_id
_entity_poly.type
_entity_poly.pdbx_seq_one_letter_code
_entity_poly.pdbx_strand_id
1 'polypeptide(L)'
;VFNFDSIGYRPDLVSAEEANTWTALFDDKFKGKTGLNVDPLIAFGQAVLAMTEMGMLENDNPGNPSIEEITEASKFLISKKKGGQFRALWGDFGELVNLLASGEMILADAWQPAVMAVKAQGIECSYAVPKEGYRAWSIGNSLIANSPNADAVKAYCDYWLSGPPAITVSEQGYYSPTTNVKDVMDADKYGFGYEGKPWVGAPERGINEGDLRDGGSLEERARLVKY
;
A
#
# COMPACT_ATOMS: atom_id res chain seq x y z
N VAL A 1 7.22 -3.09 -11.53
CA VAL A 1 7.19 -2.90 -10.07
C VAL A 1 5.80 -3.22 -9.55
N PHE A 2 5.70 -3.59 -8.29
CA PHE A 2 4.43 -3.75 -7.58
C PHE A 2 4.56 -3.23 -6.15
N ASN A 3 3.42 -3.02 -5.49
CA ASN A 3 3.35 -2.66 -4.09
C ASN A 3 1.96 -2.94 -3.53
N PHE A 4 1.78 -2.63 -2.27
CA PHE A 4 0.52 -2.74 -1.55
C PHE A 4 0.18 -1.39 -0.94
N ASP A 5 -1.09 -1.01 -0.98
CA ASP A 5 -1.57 0.10 -0.18
C ASP A 5 -1.87 -0.42 1.22
N SER A 6 -1.45 0.33 2.22
CA SER A 6 -1.73 0.06 3.62
C SER A 6 -1.78 1.36 4.42
N ILE A 7 -1.82 1.26 5.73
CA ILE A 7 -1.85 2.41 6.63
C ILE A 7 -0.41 2.76 7.02
N GLY A 8 0.03 3.97 6.64
CA GLY A 8 1.19 4.61 7.22
C GLY A 8 0.82 5.24 8.56
N TYR A 9 1.60 4.98 9.61
CA TYR A 9 1.31 5.50 10.94
C TYR A 9 2.54 5.90 11.72
N ARG A 10 2.34 6.75 12.73
CA ARG A 10 3.33 7.22 13.68
C ARG A 10 3.33 6.29 14.90
N PRO A 11 4.34 5.39 15.07
CA PRO A 11 4.37 4.43 16.17
C PRO A 11 4.58 5.05 17.55
N ASP A 12 5.07 6.29 17.59
CA ASP A 12 5.17 7.08 18.82
C ASP A 12 3.82 7.66 19.29
N LEU A 13 2.79 7.63 18.43
CA LEU A 13 1.46 8.20 18.70
C LEU A 13 0.32 7.18 18.58
N VAL A 14 0.53 6.08 17.87
CA VAL A 14 -0.46 5.02 17.62
C VAL A 14 0.21 3.66 17.71
N SER A 15 -0.34 2.74 18.47
CA SER A 15 0.20 1.38 18.55
C SER A 15 -0.02 0.59 17.25
N ALA A 16 0.82 -0.40 17.01
CA ALA A 16 0.67 -1.29 15.86
C ALA A 16 -0.68 -2.04 15.87
N GLU A 17 -1.15 -2.44 17.06
CA GLU A 17 -2.45 -3.10 17.21
C GLU A 17 -3.60 -2.21 16.73
N GLU A 18 -3.57 -0.93 17.07
CA GLU A 18 -4.59 0.04 16.65
C GLU A 18 -4.51 0.34 15.15
N ALA A 19 -3.30 0.40 14.59
CA ALA A 19 -3.10 0.69 13.16
C ALA A 19 -3.41 -0.49 12.24
N ASN A 20 -3.41 -1.74 12.75
CA ASN A 20 -3.54 -2.96 11.95
C ASN A 20 -4.98 -3.29 11.53
N THR A 21 -5.77 -2.28 11.23
CA THR A 21 -7.13 -2.40 10.68
C THR A 21 -7.48 -1.15 9.88
N TRP A 22 -8.13 -1.31 8.72
CA TRP A 22 -8.63 -0.18 7.94
C TRP A 22 -9.68 0.64 8.71
N THR A 23 -10.36 0.04 9.69
CA THR A 23 -11.33 0.77 10.53
C THR A 23 -10.69 1.90 11.32
N ALA A 24 -9.38 1.82 11.61
CA ALA A 24 -8.65 2.87 12.34
C ALA A 24 -8.71 4.24 11.67
N LEU A 25 -8.75 4.29 10.33
CA LEU A 25 -8.86 5.55 9.59
C LEU A 25 -10.20 6.27 9.86
N PHE A 26 -11.20 5.53 10.31
CA PHE A 26 -12.57 6.01 10.52
C PHE A 26 -13.01 6.01 11.98
N ASP A 27 -12.12 5.61 12.90
CA ASP A 27 -12.38 5.60 14.34
C ASP A 27 -12.39 7.05 14.88
N ASP A 28 -13.42 7.39 15.64
CA ASP A 28 -13.57 8.71 16.26
C ASP A 28 -12.43 9.05 17.24
N LYS A 29 -11.72 8.04 17.76
CA LYS A 29 -10.50 8.21 18.56
C LYS A 29 -9.44 9.03 17.83
N PHE A 30 -9.33 8.84 16.53
CA PHE A 30 -8.32 9.50 15.67
C PHE A 30 -8.90 10.64 14.84
N LYS A 31 -10.09 11.11 15.20
CA LYS A 31 -10.80 12.17 14.49
C LYS A 31 -9.94 13.43 14.34
N GLY A 32 -9.88 13.95 13.11
CA GLY A 32 -9.09 15.13 12.75
C GLY A 32 -7.59 14.86 12.64
N LYS A 33 -7.15 13.59 12.72
CA LYS A 33 -5.74 13.18 12.62
C LYS A 33 -5.48 12.07 11.60
N THR A 34 -6.51 11.65 10.87
CA THR A 34 -6.38 10.64 9.82
C THR A 34 -6.31 11.27 8.45
N GLY A 35 -5.73 10.56 7.49
CA GLY A 35 -5.68 10.94 6.09
C GLY A 35 -6.21 9.87 5.16
N LEU A 36 -6.80 10.27 4.05
CA LEU A 36 -7.28 9.37 3.02
C LEU A 36 -6.89 9.91 1.65
N ASN A 37 -6.55 9.02 0.72
CA ASN A 37 -6.25 9.41 -0.65
C ASN A 37 -7.50 9.98 -1.33
N VAL A 38 -7.31 11.01 -2.16
CA VAL A 38 -8.43 11.62 -2.89
C VAL A 38 -8.89 10.79 -4.09
N ASP A 39 -8.07 9.84 -4.58
CA ASP A 39 -8.44 8.96 -5.68
C ASP A 39 -9.59 8.04 -5.26
N PRO A 40 -10.74 8.12 -5.93
CA PRO A 40 -11.90 7.32 -5.55
C PRO A 40 -11.65 5.80 -5.69
N LEU A 41 -10.83 5.36 -6.64
CA LEU A 41 -10.50 3.93 -6.78
C LEU A 41 -9.75 3.40 -5.55
N ILE A 42 -8.93 4.25 -4.93
CA ILE A 42 -8.19 3.90 -3.72
C ILE A 42 -9.12 4.00 -2.51
N ALA A 43 -9.74 5.15 -2.32
CA ALA A 43 -10.57 5.45 -1.15
C ALA A 43 -11.76 4.49 -0.99
N PHE A 44 -12.42 4.10 -2.09
CA PHE A 44 -13.57 3.17 -2.02
C PHE A 44 -13.16 1.77 -1.59
N GLY A 45 -12.06 1.24 -2.13
CA GLY A 45 -11.58 -0.10 -1.74
C GLY A 45 -11.31 -0.18 -0.25
N GLN A 46 -10.64 0.84 0.30
CA GLN A 46 -10.34 0.91 1.73
C GLN A 46 -11.60 1.13 2.59
N ALA A 47 -12.53 1.95 2.12
CA ALA A 47 -13.80 2.14 2.80
C ALA A 47 -14.63 0.85 2.82
N VAL A 48 -14.68 0.11 1.71
CA VAL A 48 -15.39 -1.18 1.63
C VAL A 48 -14.78 -2.19 2.60
N LEU A 49 -13.44 -2.32 2.66
CA LEU A 49 -12.76 -3.18 3.63
C LEU A 49 -13.13 -2.81 5.06
N ALA A 50 -13.06 -1.53 5.40
CA ALA A 50 -13.40 -1.04 6.73
C ALA A 50 -14.88 -1.25 7.08
N MET A 51 -15.78 -0.97 6.15
CA MET A 51 -17.22 -1.12 6.36
C MET A 51 -17.63 -2.61 6.50
N THR A 52 -16.99 -3.51 5.77
CA THR A 52 -17.18 -4.95 5.91
C THR A 52 -16.74 -5.42 7.29
N GLU A 53 -15.58 -4.99 7.77
CA GLU A 53 -15.10 -5.30 9.12
C GLU A 53 -16.00 -4.73 10.22
N MET A 54 -16.58 -3.55 9.99
CA MET A 54 -17.58 -2.95 10.89
C MET A 54 -18.97 -3.59 10.82
N GLY A 55 -19.19 -4.58 9.94
CA GLY A 55 -20.49 -5.20 9.71
C GLY A 55 -21.52 -4.28 9.05
N MET A 56 -21.07 -3.25 8.34
CA MET A 56 -21.93 -2.30 7.63
C MET A 56 -22.20 -2.72 6.18
N LEU A 57 -21.34 -3.56 5.61
CA LEU A 57 -21.47 -4.17 4.30
C LEU A 57 -21.19 -5.68 4.39
N GLU A 58 -21.85 -6.45 3.54
CA GLU A 58 -21.46 -7.82 3.23
C GLU A 58 -20.77 -7.80 1.87
N ASN A 59 -19.46 -7.96 1.85
CA ASN A 59 -18.66 -7.97 0.62
C ASN A 59 -17.57 -9.02 0.72
N ASP A 60 -17.54 -9.95 -0.21
CA ASP A 60 -16.55 -11.03 -0.33
C ASP A 60 -15.47 -10.74 -1.39
N ASN A 61 -15.64 -9.66 -2.16
CA ASN A 61 -14.69 -9.24 -3.18
C ASN A 61 -14.52 -7.71 -3.19
N PRO A 62 -13.81 -7.13 -2.22
CA PRO A 62 -13.59 -5.68 -2.13
C PRO A 62 -12.90 -5.05 -3.35
N GLY A 63 -12.25 -5.88 -4.17
CA GLY A 63 -11.63 -5.43 -5.43
C GLY A 63 -12.61 -5.23 -6.58
N ASN A 64 -13.85 -5.69 -6.44
CA ASN A 64 -14.89 -5.52 -7.45
C ASN A 64 -16.26 -5.25 -6.79
N PRO A 65 -16.39 -4.13 -6.07
CA PRO A 65 -17.64 -3.79 -5.41
C PRO A 65 -18.76 -3.49 -6.41
N SER A 66 -19.97 -3.83 -6.04
CA SER A 66 -21.19 -3.49 -6.80
C SER A 66 -21.46 -1.99 -6.78
N ILE A 67 -22.35 -1.52 -7.65
CA ILE A 67 -22.80 -0.11 -7.67
C ILE A 67 -23.45 0.28 -6.33
N GLU A 68 -24.19 -0.63 -5.75
CA GLU A 68 -24.84 -0.46 -4.44
C GLU A 68 -23.79 -0.27 -3.33
N GLU A 69 -22.77 -1.11 -3.29
CA GLU A 69 -21.68 -1.02 -2.30
C GLU A 69 -20.87 0.27 -2.47
N ILE A 70 -20.56 0.65 -3.73
CA ILE A 70 -19.91 1.94 -4.03
C ILE A 70 -20.78 3.10 -3.54
N THR A 71 -22.10 3.01 -3.71
CA THR A 71 -23.03 4.04 -3.26
C THR A 71 -23.03 4.17 -1.74
N GLU A 72 -23.06 3.06 -1.01
CA GLU A 72 -23.00 3.07 0.46
C GLU A 72 -21.64 3.55 0.96
N ALA A 73 -20.54 3.09 0.36
CA ALA A 73 -19.20 3.58 0.68
C ALA A 73 -19.06 5.09 0.43
N SER A 74 -19.66 5.61 -0.63
CA SER A 74 -19.70 7.06 -0.92
C SER A 74 -20.42 7.84 0.17
N LYS A 75 -21.59 7.37 0.61
CA LYS A 75 -22.36 7.99 1.70
C LYS A 75 -21.55 7.98 3.00
N PHE A 76 -20.92 6.85 3.31
CA PHE A 76 -20.07 6.68 4.48
C PHE A 76 -18.90 7.68 4.47
N LEU A 77 -18.12 7.73 3.38
CA LEU A 77 -16.97 8.63 3.23
C LEU A 77 -17.39 10.10 3.32
N ILE A 78 -18.51 10.48 2.67
CA ILE A 78 -19.07 11.84 2.74
C ILE A 78 -19.46 12.19 4.18
N SER A 79 -20.08 11.24 4.90
CA SER A 79 -20.45 11.42 6.30
C SER A 79 -19.24 11.65 7.19
N LYS A 80 -18.21 10.77 7.06
CA LYS A 80 -16.95 10.90 7.80
C LYS A 80 -16.23 12.20 7.50
N LYS A 81 -16.15 12.60 6.22
CA LYS A 81 -15.59 13.90 5.82
C LYS A 81 -16.34 15.07 6.45
N LYS A 82 -17.68 15.11 6.35
CA LYS A 82 -18.51 16.15 6.97
C LYS A 82 -18.40 16.17 8.48
N GLY A 83 -18.21 15.00 9.09
CA GLY A 83 -17.97 14.83 10.52
C GLY A 83 -16.59 15.32 10.98
N GLY A 84 -15.68 15.69 10.07
CA GLY A 84 -14.32 16.15 10.41
C GLY A 84 -13.38 15.01 10.80
N GLN A 85 -13.61 13.80 10.28
CA GLN A 85 -12.76 12.63 10.54
C GLN A 85 -11.33 12.85 10.03
N PHE A 86 -11.21 13.37 8.81
CA PHE A 86 -9.93 13.49 8.14
C PHE A 86 -9.25 14.83 8.42
N ARG A 87 -7.94 14.79 8.73
CA ARG A 87 -7.08 15.97 8.72
C ARG A 87 -6.87 16.48 7.30
N ALA A 88 -6.69 15.54 6.36
CA ALA A 88 -6.57 15.84 4.94
C ALA A 88 -7.13 14.69 4.08
N LEU A 89 -7.59 15.07 2.89
CA LEU A 89 -7.72 14.16 1.76
C LEU A 89 -6.53 14.48 0.85
N TRP A 90 -5.48 13.67 0.93
CA TRP A 90 -4.23 13.93 0.25
C TRP A 90 -4.27 13.42 -1.20
N GLY A 91 -3.63 14.15 -2.10
CA GLY A 91 -3.54 13.79 -3.52
C GLY A 91 -2.13 13.90 -4.08
N ASP A 92 -1.19 14.40 -3.26
CA ASP A 92 0.20 14.59 -3.62
C ASP A 92 1.12 13.85 -2.65
N PHE A 93 2.18 13.23 -3.19
CA PHE A 93 3.14 12.45 -2.41
C PHE A 93 3.84 13.28 -1.34
N GLY A 94 4.26 14.51 -1.69
CA GLY A 94 4.93 15.41 -0.76
C GLY A 94 4.01 15.89 0.36
N GLU A 95 2.73 16.11 0.07
CA GLU A 95 1.71 16.42 1.06
C GLU A 95 1.57 15.29 2.08
N LEU A 96 1.42 14.04 1.62
CA LEU A 96 1.34 12.88 2.49
C LEU A 96 2.55 12.76 3.41
N VAL A 97 3.76 12.85 2.82
CA VAL A 97 5.02 12.77 3.58
C VAL A 97 5.10 13.87 4.64
N ASN A 98 4.80 15.12 4.28
CA ASN A 98 4.90 16.25 5.19
C ASN A 98 3.88 16.16 6.35
N LEU A 99 2.65 15.75 6.08
CA LEU A 99 1.61 15.63 7.10
C LEU A 99 1.87 14.47 8.07
N LEU A 100 2.44 13.35 7.59
CA LEU A 100 2.89 12.26 8.46
C LEU A 100 4.13 12.67 9.27
N ALA A 101 5.11 13.32 8.64
CA ALA A 101 6.34 13.75 9.31
C ALA A 101 6.06 14.77 10.40
N SER A 102 5.19 15.75 10.16
CA SER A 102 4.81 16.76 11.15
C SER A 102 3.94 16.19 12.30
N GLY A 103 3.34 15.01 12.13
CA GLY A 103 2.37 14.45 13.08
C GLY A 103 0.99 15.12 13.02
N GLU A 104 0.73 15.94 12.01
CA GLU A 104 -0.62 16.44 11.74
C GLU A 104 -1.56 15.34 11.31
N MET A 105 -1.05 14.36 10.54
CA MET A 105 -1.67 13.04 10.38
C MET A 105 -0.84 12.01 11.15
N ILE A 106 -1.52 11.17 11.91
CA ILE A 106 -0.88 10.10 12.68
C ILE A 106 -1.19 8.72 12.11
N LEU A 107 -2.22 8.65 11.26
CA LEU A 107 -2.67 7.50 10.49
C LEU A 107 -3.12 7.98 9.12
N ALA A 108 -2.67 7.37 8.07
CA ALA A 108 -3.15 7.64 6.72
C ALA A 108 -3.12 6.37 5.87
N ASP A 109 -4.04 6.22 4.93
CA ASP A 109 -3.74 5.34 3.83
C ASP A 109 -2.49 5.88 3.13
N ALA A 110 -1.60 5.01 2.77
CA ALA A 110 -0.28 5.44 2.31
C ALA A 110 0.32 4.42 1.35
N TRP A 111 1.26 4.91 0.60
CA TRP A 111 2.21 4.07 -0.13
C TRP A 111 3.46 3.85 0.73
N GLN A 112 4.01 2.65 0.70
CA GLN A 112 5.24 2.35 1.44
C GLN A 112 6.38 3.34 1.16
N PRO A 113 6.59 3.85 -0.07
CA PRO A 113 7.56 4.90 -0.34
C PRO A 113 7.39 6.15 0.52
N ALA A 114 6.17 6.53 0.88
CA ALA A 114 5.95 7.68 1.75
C ALA A 114 6.44 7.41 3.18
N VAL A 115 6.20 6.22 3.70
CA VAL A 115 6.73 5.77 5.00
C VAL A 115 8.27 5.79 4.98
N MET A 116 8.88 5.29 3.91
CA MET A 116 10.34 5.33 3.74
C MET A 116 10.88 6.76 3.69
N ALA A 117 10.19 7.67 3.01
CA ALA A 117 10.57 9.08 2.93
C ALA A 117 10.46 9.81 4.27
N VAL A 118 9.48 9.46 5.11
CA VAL A 118 9.38 9.98 6.49
C VAL A 118 10.52 9.44 7.35
N LYS A 119 10.80 8.13 7.27
CA LYS A 119 11.93 7.50 8.00
C LYS A 119 13.28 8.10 7.60
N ALA A 120 13.47 8.43 6.33
CA ALA A 120 14.70 9.07 5.84
C ALA A 120 14.93 10.46 6.47
N GLN A 121 13.91 11.11 7.03
CA GLN A 121 14.01 12.36 7.78
C GLN A 121 14.36 12.14 9.27
N GLY A 122 14.61 10.89 9.69
CA GLY A 122 14.88 10.54 11.08
C GLY A 122 13.63 10.49 11.96
N ILE A 123 12.44 10.43 11.36
CA ILE A 123 11.16 10.39 12.07
C ILE A 123 10.63 8.95 12.03
N GLU A 124 10.19 8.46 13.19
CA GLU A 124 9.59 7.14 13.25
C GLU A 124 8.26 7.10 12.48
N CYS A 125 8.17 6.18 11.56
CA CYS A 125 6.97 5.91 10.77
C CYS A 125 6.93 4.43 10.45
N SER A 126 5.78 3.82 10.50
CA SER A 126 5.60 2.38 10.26
C SER A 126 4.49 2.13 9.26
N TYR A 127 4.51 0.96 8.67
CA TYR A 127 3.52 0.51 7.70
C TYR A 127 2.73 -0.64 8.32
N ALA A 128 1.41 -0.49 8.42
CA ALA A 128 0.55 -1.43 9.13
C ALA A 128 0.31 -2.73 8.34
N VAL A 129 -0.15 -3.76 9.04
CA VAL A 129 -0.63 -5.02 8.47
C VAL A 129 -2.13 -5.14 8.75
N PRO A 130 -2.99 -4.48 7.96
CA PRO A 130 -4.42 -4.57 8.21
C PRO A 130 -4.91 -6.01 8.15
N LYS A 131 -5.69 -6.41 9.17
CA LYS A 131 -6.24 -7.76 9.26
C LYS A 131 -7.22 -8.09 8.13
N GLU A 132 -7.80 -7.07 7.51
CA GLU A 132 -8.70 -7.17 6.37
C GLU A 132 -7.94 -7.42 5.05
N GLY A 133 -6.63 -7.22 5.05
CA GLY A 133 -5.76 -7.38 3.88
C GLY A 133 -5.35 -6.07 3.24
N TYR A 134 -4.68 -6.17 2.09
CA TYR A 134 -4.08 -5.07 1.36
C TYR A 134 -4.73 -4.87 0.01
N ARG A 135 -4.67 -3.63 -0.48
CA ARG A 135 -4.85 -3.37 -1.90
C ARG A 135 -3.51 -3.52 -2.61
N ALA A 136 -3.37 -4.59 -3.40
CA ALA A 136 -2.19 -4.78 -4.24
C ALA A 136 -2.35 -4.06 -5.58
N TRP A 137 -1.23 -3.56 -6.11
CA TRP A 137 -1.18 -2.97 -7.44
C TRP A 137 0.18 -3.22 -8.10
N SER A 138 0.17 -3.19 -9.42
CA SER A 138 1.38 -3.34 -10.23
C SER A 138 1.42 -2.31 -11.34
N ILE A 139 2.65 -1.87 -11.68
CA ILE A 139 2.92 -1.02 -12.83
C ILE A 139 3.75 -1.82 -13.81
N GLY A 140 3.28 -1.89 -15.04
CA GLY A 140 3.96 -2.54 -16.15
C GLY A 140 4.09 -1.62 -17.35
N ASN A 141 4.95 -2.01 -18.28
CA ASN A 141 5.07 -1.38 -19.59
C ASN A 141 4.18 -2.12 -20.59
N SER A 142 3.46 -1.37 -21.40
CA SER A 142 2.64 -1.93 -22.48
C SER A 142 3.22 -1.55 -23.84
N LEU A 143 3.41 -2.53 -24.71
CA LEU A 143 3.77 -2.29 -26.10
C LEU A 143 2.53 -1.84 -26.88
N ILE A 144 2.60 -0.66 -27.47
CA ILE A 144 1.55 -0.19 -28.39
C ILE A 144 1.53 -1.09 -29.63
N ALA A 145 0.33 -1.56 -29.99
CA ALA A 145 0.15 -2.38 -31.19
C ALA A 145 0.73 -1.69 -32.43
N ASN A 146 1.44 -2.44 -33.24
CA ASN A 146 2.09 -1.97 -34.47
C ASN A 146 3.19 -0.88 -34.25
N SER A 147 3.75 -0.79 -33.04
CA SER A 147 4.89 0.14 -32.79
C SER A 147 6.08 -0.25 -33.67
N PRO A 148 6.70 0.71 -34.39
CA PRO A 148 7.94 0.45 -35.12
C PRO A 148 9.14 0.20 -34.20
N ASN A 149 9.00 0.48 -32.91
CA ASN A 149 10.06 0.38 -31.91
C ASN A 149 9.90 -0.85 -30.99
N ALA A 150 9.20 -1.89 -31.44
CA ALA A 150 8.89 -3.07 -30.61
C ALA A 150 10.14 -3.72 -29.98
N ASP A 151 11.23 -3.82 -30.75
CA ASP A 151 12.47 -4.43 -30.24
C ASP A 151 13.16 -3.57 -29.18
N ALA A 152 13.11 -2.24 -29.31
CA ALA A 152 13.63 -1.31 -28.30
C ALA A 152 12.80 -1.40 -27.01
N VAL A 153 11.47 -1.53 -27.11
CA VAL A 153 10.59 -1.70 -25.93
C VAL A 153 10.90 -3.03 -25.23
N LYS A 154 11.09 -4.11 -25.98
CA LYS A 154 11.48 -5.41 -25.38
C LYS A 154 12.82 -5.31 -24.66
N ALA A 155 13.84 -4.75 -25.29
CA ALA A 155 15.15 -4.54 -24.67
C ALA A 155 15.07 -3.69 -23.39
N TYR A 156 14.21 -2.68 -23.37
CA TYR A 156 13.93 -1.87 -22.18
C TYR A 156 13.27 -2.70 -21.08
N CYS A 157 12.27 -3.52 -21.42
CA CYS A 157 11.63 -4.41 -20.46
C CYS A 157 12.61 -5.46 -19.91
N ASP A 158 13.41 -6.05 -20.76
CA ASP A 158 14.43 -7.04 -20.36
C ASP A 158 15.46 -6.41 -19.40
N TYR A 159 15.87 -5.17 -19.65
CA TYR A 159 16.73 -4.43 -18.74
C TYR A 159 16.07 -4.23 -17.38
N TRP A 160 14.79 -3.83 -17.34
CA TRP A 160 14.03 -3.66 -16.08
C TRP A 160 13.89 -4.96 -15.31
N LEU A 161 13.84 -6.10 -15.98
CA LEU A 161 13.72 -7.43 -15.37
C LEU A 161 15.09 -8.08 -15.08
N SER A 162 16.20 -7.45 -15.46
CA SER A 162 17.56 -8.02 -15.32
C SER A 162 18.13 -8.00 -13.89
N GLY A 163 17.49 -7.30 -12.96
CA GLY A 163 17.89 -7.19 -11.55
C GLY A 163 18.43 -5.81 -11.16
N PRO A 164 19.44 -5.22 -11.80
CA PRO A 164 20.00 -3.94 -11.35
C PRO A 164 19.01 -2.79 -11.15
N PRO A 165 18.00 -2.57 -12.02
CA PRO A 165 17.00 -1.53 -11.79
C PRO A 165 16.18 -1.74 -10.52
N ALA A 166 16.07 -2.97 -10.04
CA ALA A 166 15.35 -3.29 -8.83
C ALA A 166 15.96 -2.62 -7.59
N ILE A 167 17.27 -2.39 -7.58
CA ILE A 167 17.96 -1.69 -6.48
C ILE A 167 17.34 -0.31 -6.30
N THR A 168 17.26 0.47 -7.38
CA THR A 168 16.72 1.85 -7.32
C THR A 168 15.26 1.88 -6.86
N VAL A 169 14.42 0.98 -7.39
CA VAL A 169 13.00 0.98 -6.98
C VAL A 169 12.83 0.48 -5.56
N SER A 170 13.69 -0.42 -5.11
CA SER A 170 13.66 -0.95 -3.74
C SER A 170 14.11 0.08 -2.71
N GLU A 171 15.11 0.90 -3.04
CA GLU A 171 15.50 2.04 -2.20
C GLU A 171 14.37 3.05 -1.99
N GLN A 172 13.43 3.10 -2.92
CA GLN A 172 12.22 3.92 -2.84
C GLN A 172 11.05 3.21 -2.15
N GLY A 173 11.18 1.96 -1.74
CA GLY A 173 10.14 1.19 -1.07
C GLY A 173 9.19 0.44 -2.01
N TYR A 174 9.54 0.26 -3.28
CA TYR A 174 8.79 -0.59 -4.22
C TYR A 174 9.39 -1.99 -4.29
N TYR A 175 8.64 -2.92 -4.86
CA TYR A 175 9.05 -4.30 -5.01
C TYR A 175 9.30 -4.68 -6.47
N SER A 176 10.32 -5.50 -6.68
CA SER A 176 10.59 -6.08 -7.98
C SER A 176 9.72 -7.32 -8.23
N PRO A 177 9.20 -7.51 -9.45
CA PRO A 177 8.42 -8.70 -9.78
C PRO A 177 9.29 -9.93 -10.05
N THR A 178 10.62 -9.82 -9.95
CA THR A 178 11.57 -10.90 -10.28
C THR A 178 12.40 -11.30 -9.07
N THR A 179 12.74 -12.57 -8.98
CA THR A 179 13.53 -13.13 -7.88
C THR A 179 15.05 -12.97 -8.05
N ASN A 180 15.50 -12.63 -9.27
CA ASN A 180 16.93 -12.41 -9.56
C ASN A 180 17.48 -11.14 -8.91
N VAL A 181 16.63 -10.31 -8.36
CA VAL A 181 17.03 -9.12 -7.60
C VAL A 181 17.94 -9.45 -6.43
N LYS A 182 17.78 -10.63 -5.82
CA LYS A 182 18.64 -11.13 -4.73
C LYS A 182 20.10 -11.31 -5.13
N ASP A 183 20.37 -11.51 -6.43
CA ASP A 183 21.72 -11.71 -6.96
C ASP A 183 22.49 -10.41 -7.07
N VAL A 184 21.79 -9.27 -7.02
CA VAL A 184 22.36 -7.93 -7.20
C VAL A 184 22.13 -7.01 -6.00
N MET A 185 21.29 -7.41 -5.05
CA MET A 185 20.97 -6.63 -3.85
C MET A 185 21.61 -7.23 -2.61
N ASP A 186 22.12 -6.33 -1.77
CA ASP A 186 22.54 -6.66 -0.43
C ASP A 186 21.30 -6.79 0.47
N ALA A 187 20.92 -8.04 0.80
CA ALA A 187 19.77 -8.35 1.62
C ALA A 187 19.86 -7.74 3.03
N ASP A 188 21.07 -7.60 3.58
CA ASP A 188 21.25 -6.99 4.89
C ASP A 188 21.03 -5.48 4.86
N LYS A 189 21.41 -4.85 3.75
CA LYS A 189 21.20 -3.41 3.53
C LYS A 189 19.75 -3.07 3.21
N TYR A 190 19.09 -3.87 2.37
CA TYR A 190 17.74 -3.58 1.87
C TYR A 190 16.65 -4.37 2.56
N GLY A 191 17.01 -5.35 3.40
CA GLY A 191 16.09 -6.15 4.21
C GLY A 191 15.07 -6.95 3.39
N PHE A 192 15.42 -7.28 2.15
CA PHE A 192 14.51 -8.02 1.29
C PHE A 192 14.33 -9.43 1.76
N GLY A 193 13.09 -9.79 1.97
CA GLY A 193 12.67 -11.08 2.40
C GLY A 193 12.70 -12.18 1.34
N TYR A 194 13.61 -12.12 0.38
CA TYR A 194 13.77 -13.22 -0.58
C TYR A 194 14.26 -14.53 0.03
N GLU A 195 14.61 -14.51 1.32
CA GLU A 195 14.97 -15.68 2.11
C GLU A 195 14.19 -15.77 3.42
N GLY A 196 12.95 -15.35 3.42
CA GLY A 196 12.09 -15.37 4.62
C GLY A 196 12.32 -14.21 5.59
N LYS A 197 13.17 -13.23 5.25
CA LYS A 197 13.33 -11.99 6.02
C LYS A 197 12.25 -10.97 5.65
N PRO A 198 11.77 -10.17 6.61
CA PRO A 198 10.84 -9.10 6.29
C PRO A 198 11.47 -8.06 5.36
N TRP A 199 10.69 -7.56 4.44
CA TRP A 199 11.12 -6.52 3.52
C TRP A 199 11.35 -5.20 4.24
N VAL A 200 12.29 -4.37 3.77
CA VAL A 200 12.55 -3.06 4.39
C VAL A 200 11.28 -2.23 4.40
N GLY A 201 10.87 -1.79 5.59
CA GLY A 201 9.63 -1.03 5.77
C GLY A 201 8.36 -1.82 5.54
N ALA A 202 8.45 -3.11 5.18
CA ALA A 202 7.30 -3.99 5.21
C ALA A 202 6.92 -4.28 6.67
N PRO A 203 5.66 -4.50 6.94
CA PRO A 203 5.24 -5.03 8.23
C PRO A 203 5.99 -6.32 8.54
N GLU A 204 6.22 -6.63 9.82
CA GLU A 204 6.89 -7.87 10.25
C GLU A 204 6.24 -9.15 9.70
N ARG A 205 4.99 -9.06 9.26
CA ARG A 205 4.23 -10.10 8.56
C ARG A 205 4.09 -9.83 7.06
N GLY A 206 4.94 -9.00 6.50
CA GLY A 206 4.95 -8.73 5.06
C GLY A 206 5.09 -10.02 4.27
N ILE A 207 4.73 -9.95 3.01
CA ILE A 207 4.87 -11.05 2.06
C ILE A 207 6.34 -11.44 2.02
N ASN A 208 6.63 -12.65 2.45
CA ASN A 208 7.96 -13.24 2.36
C ASN A 208 8.09 -14.09 1.08
N GLU A 209 9.27 -14.56 0.81
CA GLU A 209 9.53 -15.38 -0.39
C GLU A 209 8.67 -16.65 -0.44
N GLY A 210 8.38 -17.27 0.69
CA GLY A 210 7.47 -18.41 0.78
C GLY A 210 6.06 -18.06 0.29
N ASP A 211 5.57 -16.88 0.66
CA ASP A 211 4.25 -16.40 0.25
C ASP A 211 4.16 -16.19 -1.27
N LEU A 212 5.26 -15.83 -1.91
CA LEU A 212 5.33 -15.66 -3.37
C LEU A 212 5.58 -16.97 -4.12
N ARG A 213 6.34 -17.91 -3.54
CA ARG A 213 6.77 -19.13 -4.22
C ARG A 213 5.76 -20.28 -4.20
N ASP A 214 5.02 -20.46 -3.14
CA ASP A 214 4.20 -21.67 -2.95
C ASP A 214 2.88 -21.68 -3.72
N GLY A 215 2.73 -20.85 -4.74
CA GLY A 215 1.59 -20.89 -5.66
C GLY A 215 0.22 -20.61 -5.05
N GLY A 216 0.14 -20.32 -3.76
CA GLY A 216 -1.03 -19.71 -3.17
C GLY A 216 -1.14 -18.31 -3.73
N SER A 217 -2.31 -17.92 -4.22
CA SER A 217 -2.49 -16.57 -4.71
C SER A 217 -2.08 -15.60 -3.61
N LEU A 218 -1.44 -14.52 -3.97
CA LEU A 218 -1.18 -13.40 -3.04
C LEU A 218 -2.47 -13.03 -2.27
N GLU A 219 -3.61 -13.26 -2.90
CA GLU A 219 -4.93 -13.04 -2.34
C GLU A 219 -5.30 -13.98 -1.19
N GLU A 220 -5.00 -15.27 -1.32
CA GLU A 220 -5.31 -16.26 -0.27
C GLU A 220 -4.46 -16.06 0.96
N ARG A 221 -3.21 -15.63 0.79
CA ARG A 221 -2.25 -15.51 1.87
C ARG A 221 -2.17 -14.14 2.50
N ALA A 222 -2.28 -13.09 1.70
CA ALA A 222 -2.22 -11.71 2.14
C ALA A 222 -3.60 -11.04 2.18
N ARG A 223 -4.70 -11.76 1.86
CA ARG A 223 -6.04 -11.21 1.67
C ARG A 223 -6.02 -9.99 0.76
N LEU A 224 -5.35 -10.14 -0.38
CA LEU A 224 -5.25 -9.07 -1.34
C LEU A 224 -6.58 -8.83 -2.03
N VAL A 225 -6.89 -7.58 -2.22
CA VAL A 225 -8.03 -7.15 -3.01
C VAL A 225 -7.69 -7.31 -4.49
N LYS A 226 -8.51 -8.04 -5.24
CA LYS A 226 -8.39 -8.16 -6.70
C LYS A 226 -8.93 -6.91 -7.38
N TYR A 227 -8.23 -6.48 -8.41
CA TYR A 227 -8.69 -5.54 -9.41
C TYR A 227 -8.86 -6.24 -10.75
#